data_745bf0bd9f683771b87546af18f7931f
#
_entry.id   745bf0bd9f683771b87546af18f7931f
#
_cell.length_a   1.000
_cell.length_b   1.000
_cell.length_c   1.000
_cell.angle_alpha   90.00
_cell.angle_beta   90.00
_cell.angle_gamma   90.00
#
_symmetry.space_group_name_H-M   'P 1'
#
loop_
_entity.id
_entity.type
_entity.pdbx_description
1 polymer ?
#
loop_
_entity_poly.entity_id
_entity_poly.type
_entity_poly.pdbx_seq_one_letter_code
_entity_poly.pdbx_strand_id
1 'polypeptide(L)'
;NQFTENILQLPNIWSCLSKPAFEIKKENSSPALKNGFITFGSFNNLSKINDNVIDVWSEILKRVENSKLFLKTKELDNLKMVENIRKKFQKNGISAEKIITEGRSKTREEMLKKYNQIDIALDPFPYSGVTTSFESVWMGVPLYVLNGNNFYSRIGVSINKNLGMDDWIANNKKDYSTKILKLTSDFNQLSQTRKCLINKVDSSTLFDSSLFADNFNKILWKIWEKFTTK
;
A
#
# COMPACT_ATOMS: atom_id res chain seq x y z
N ASN A 1 23.05 -8.50 10.90
CA ASN A 1 23.35 -7.69 9.71
C ASN A 1 22.65 -8.28 8.50
N GLN A 2 21.88 -7.45 7.77
CA GLN A 2 21.21 -7.86 6.52
C GLN A 2 22.07 -7.55 5.30
N PHE A 3 23.12 -6.76 5.48
CA PHE A 3 24.01 -6.30 4.40
C PHE A 3 25.46 -6.47 4.86
N THR A 4 26.31 -6.86 3.94
CA THR A 4 27.79 -6.91 4.10
C THR A 4 28.42 -5.60 3.69
N GLU A 5 27.73 -4.82 2.87
CA GLU A 5 28.15 -3.54 2.34
C GLU A 5 27.90 -2.40 3.33
N ASN A 6 28.61 -1.27 3.11
CA ASN A 6 28.31 -0.04 3.82
C ASN A 6 27.01 0.58 3.30
N ILE A 7 26.04 0.73 4.18
CA ILE A 7 24.73 1.29 3.85
C ILE A 7 24.86 2.82 3.72
N LEU A 8 24.38 3.35 2.61
CA LEU A 8 24.21 4.78 2.38
C LEU A 8 22.74 5.14 2.51
N GLN A 9 22.44 6.00 3.44
CA GLN A 9 21.06 6.39 3.73
C GLN A 9 20.72 7.73 3.08
N LEU A 10 19.67 7.75 2.26
CA LEU A 10 19.07 8.98 1.75
C LEU A 10 18.30 9.71 2.86
N PRO A 11 18.20 11.06 2.83
CA PRO A 11 17.60 11.85 3.91
C PRO A 11 16.14 11.51 4.21
N ASN A 12 15.35 11.30 3.17
CA ASN A 12 13.89 11.14 3.31
C ASN A 12 13.45 9.70 3.08
N ILE A 13 13.65 9.21 1.87
CA ILE A 13 13.22 7.86 1.46
C ILE A 13 14.18 7.31 0.40
N TRP A 14 14.31 5.99 0.33
CA TRP A 14 15.20 5.30 -0.59
C TRP A 14 14.74 5.29 -2.06
N SER A 15 13.48 5.64 -2.32
CA SER A 15 12.85 5.63 -3.65
C SER A 15 11.86 6.77 -3.77
N CYS A 16 11.68 7.27 -4.98
CA CYS A 16 10.70 8.30 -5.32
C CYS A 16 9.84 7.81 -6.48
N LEU A 17 8.55 8.13 -6.47
CA LEU A 17 7.68 7.90 -7.60
C LEU A 17 7.33 9.24 -8.26
N SER A 18 7.60 9.37 -9.56
CA SER A 18 7.17 10.55 -10.31
C SER A 18 5.65 10.64 -10.36
N LYS A 19 5.13 11.86 -10.20
CA LYS A 19 3.70 12.13 -10.38
C LYS A 19 3.26 11.70 -11.79
N PRO A 20 2.03 11.18 -11.96
CA PRO A 20 1.49 10.93 -13.30
C PRO A 20 1.52 12.21 -14.15
N ALA A 21 1.85 12.07 -15.45
CA ALA A 21 1.88 13.17 -16.39
C ALA A 21 0.47 13.61 -16.88
N PHE A 22 -0.58 13.02 -16.31
CA PHE A 22 -1.99 13.30 -16.64
C PHE A 22 -2.75 13.63 -15.36
N GLU A 23 -3.78 14.46 -15.51
CA GLU A 23 -4.69 14.73 -14.41
C GLU A 23 -5.59 13.53 -14.11
N ILE A 24 -5.78 13.26 -12.84
CA ILE A 24 -6.65 12.20 -12.37
C ILE A 24 -7.51 12.69 -11.20
N LYS A 25 -8.81 12.41 -11.30
CA LYS A 25 -9.73 12.73 -10.21
C LYS A 25 -9.48 11.78 -9.04
N LYS A 26 -9.11 12.36 -7.90
CA LYS A 26 -9.03 11.70 -6.61
C LYS A 26 -10.34 11.93 -5.85
N GLU A 27 -10.99 10.87 -5.40
CA GLU A 27 -12.20 11.01 -4.57
C GLU A 27 -11.81 11.46 -3.16
N ASN A 28 -12.41 12.55 -2.69
CA ASN A 28 -12.13 13.15 -1.38
C ASN A 28 -12.82 12.44 -0.23
N SER A 29 -13.80 11.58 -0.53
CA SER A 29 -14.55 10.82 0.48
C SER A 29 -14.26 9.33 0.37
N SER A 30 -14.38 8.63 1.49
CA SER A 30 -14.29 7.17 1.54
C SER A 30 -15.50 6.56 0.83
N PRO A 31 -15.30 5.57 -0.08
CA PRO A 31 -16.39 4.82 -0.70
C PRO A 31 -17.37 4.20 0.31
N ALA A 32 -16.90 3.85 1.50
CA ALA A 32 -17.73 3.26 2.55
C ALA A 32 -18.92 4.14 2.96
N LEU A 33 -18.78 5.47 2.91
CA LEU A 33 -19.92 6.38 3.18
C LEU A 33 -21.10 6.17 2.24
N LYS A 34 -20.82 5.85 0.98
CA LYS A 34 -21.84 5.58 -0.03
C LYS A 34 -22.30 4.12 -0.02
N ASN A 35 -21.34 3.22 0.16
CA ASN A 35 -21.57 1.78 -0.02
C ASN A 35 -22.15 1.11 1.24
N GLY A 36 -21.94 1.69 2.43
CA GLY A 36 -22.33 1.09 3.70
C GLY A 36 -21.43 -0.09 4.15
N PHE A 37 -20.30 -0.32 3.45
CA PHE A 37 -19.33 -1.35 3.79
C PHE A 37 -17.91 -0.92 3.43
N ILE A 38 -16.93 -1.49 4.12
CA ILE A 38 -15.50 -1.25 3.85
C ILE A 38 -15.03 -2.08 2.64
N THR A 39 -14.34 -1.44 1.73
CA THR A 39 -13.59 -2.11 0.66
C THR A 39 -12.08 -2.01 0.95
N PHE A 40 -11.50 -3.10 1.41
CA PHE A 40 -10.05 -3.25 1.42
C PHE A 40 -9.54 -3.49 0.00
N GLY A 41 -8.31 -3.07 -0.30
CA GLY A 41 -7.73 -3.31 -1.62
C GLY A 41 -6.27 -3.70 -1.57
N SER A 42 -5.85 -4.54 -2.51
CA SER A 42 -4.42 -4.77 -2.77
C SER A 42 -4.21 -4.96 -4.27
N PHE A 43 -3.43 -4.05 -4.85
CA PHE A 43 -3.10 -4.07 -6.29
C PHE A 43 -1.69 -4.64 -6.53
N ASN A 44 -1.23 -5.43 -5.58
CA ASN A 44 0.06 -6.10 -5.63
C ASN A 44 0.01 -7.38 -6.46
N ASN A 45 1.19 -7.80 -6.97
CA ASN A 45 1.38 -9.09 -7.61
C ASN A 45 0.96 -10.22 -6.66
N LEU A 46 0.26 -11.24 -7.18
CA LEU A 46 -0.23 -12.38 -6.39
C LEU A 46 0.88 -13.15 -5.69
N SER A 47 2.11 -13.15 -6.22
CA SER A 47 3.24 -13.82 -5.57
C SER A 47 3.58 -13.25 -4.19
N LYS A 48 3.19 -12.01 -3.90
CA LYS A 48 3.35 -11.37 -2.59
C LYS A 48 2.23 -11.75 -1.60
N ILE A 49 1.10 -12.25 -2.10
CA ILE A 49 -0.06 -12.64 -1.30
C ILE A 49 0.09 -14.12 -0.93
N ASN A 50 1.01 -14.40 -0.02
CA ASN A 50 1.29 -15.74 0.49
C ASN A 50 0.24 -16.19 1.53
N ASP A 51 0.31 -17.44 1.97
CA ASP A 51 -0.70 -18.01 2.88
C ASP A 51 -0.77 -17.24 4.23
N ASN A 52 0.36 -16.76 4.77
CA ASN A 52 0.35 -15.91 5.98
C ASN A 52 -0.43 -14.59 5.78
N VAL A 53 -0.33 -13.99 4.60
CA VAL A 53 -1.09 -12.77 4.25
C VAL A 53 -2.57 -13.10 4.16
N ILE A 54 -2.91 -14.21 3.50
CA ILE A 54 -4.29 -14.67 3.35
C ILE A 54 -4.92 -14.96 4.72
N ASP A 55 -4.20 -15.60 5.63
CA ASP A 55 -4.69 -15.89 6.99
C ASP A 55 -5.04 -14.61 7.75
N VAL A 56 -4.12 -13.64 7.77
CA VAL A 56 -4.33 -12.37 8.48
C VAL A 56 -5.42 -11.52 7.82
N TRP A 57 -5.46 -11.46 6.49
CA TRP A 57 -6.51 -10.72 5.79
C TRP A 57 -7.88 -11.40 5.93
N SER A 58 -7.92 -12.73 6.01
CA SER A 58 -9.16 -13.46 6.31
C SER A 58 -9.66 -13.15 7.71
N GLU A 59 -8.77 -13.02 8.71
CA GLU A 59 -9.14 -12.60 10.05
C GLU A 59 -9.77 -11.20 10.06
N ILE A 60 -9.18 -10.25 9.30
CA ILE A 60 -9.75 -8.90 9.13
C ILE A 60 -11.17 -8.98 8.54
N LEU A 61 -11.34 -9.72 7.43
CA LEU A 61 -12.63 -9.83 6.74
C LEU A 61 -13.73 -10.52 7.59
N LYS A 62 -13.34 -11.32 8.57
CA LYS A 62 -14.27 -11.89 9.57
C LYS A 62 -14.67 -10.87 10.62
N ARG A 63 -13.70 -10.10 11.12
CA ARG A 63 -13.90 -9.12 12.19
C ARG A 63 -14.62 -7.85 11.73
N VAL A 64 -14.34 -7.41 10.49
CA VAL A 64 -15.05 -6.32 9.84
C VAL A 64 -16.15 -6.92 8.97
N GLU A 65 -17.31 -7.21 9.58
CA GLU A 65 -18.38 -8.03 8.97
C GLU A 65 -18.82 -7.49 7.60
N ASN A 66 -19.10 -6.19 7.53
CA ASN A 66 -19.47 -5.53 6.28
C ASN A 66 -18.23 -5.05 5.53
N SER A 67 -17.43 -6.01 5.05
CA SER A 67 -16.24 -5.68 4.27
C SER A 67 -16.03 -6.61 3.07
N LYS A 68 -15.33 -6.10 2.07
CA LYS A 68 -14.89 -6.83 0.89
C LYS A 68 -13.39 -6.61 0.67
N LEU A 69 -12.76 -7.51 -0.05
CA LEU A 69 -11.37 -7.38 -0.48
C LEU A 69 -11.31 -7.30 -2.01
N PHE A 70 -10.78 -6.22 -2.53
CA PHE A 70 -10.55 -6.01 -3.95
C PHE A 70 -9.08 -6.30 -4.30
N LEU A 71 -8.87 -7.38 -5.03
CA LEU A 71 -7.57 -7.78 -5.56
C LEU A 71 -7.50 -7.43 -7.04
N LYS A 72 -6.48 -6.65 -7.43
CA LYS A 72 -6.29 -6.25 -8.82
C LYS A 72 -4.83 -6.44 -9.23
N THR A 73 -4.62 -7.27 -10.24
CA THR A 73 -3.30 -7.51 -10.83
C THR A 73 -3.44 -8.29 -12.15
N LYS A 74 -2.44 -8.18 -13.03
CA LYS A 74 -2.46 -8.82 -14.37
C LYS A 74 -2.67 -10.34 -14.33
N GLU A 75 -2.21 -11.01 -13.26
CA GLU A 75 -2.38 -12.46 -13.11
C GLU A 75 -3.86 -12.88 -13.00
N LEU A 76 -4.74 -11.95 -12.60
CA LEU A 76 -6.19 -12.19 -12.49
C LEU A 76 -6.95 -12.10 -13.83
N ASP A 77 -6.24 -11.86 -14.94
CA ASP A 77 -6.79 -12.14 -16.29
C ASP A 77 -7.00 -13.65 -16.50
N ASN A 78 -6.30 -14.49 -15.75
CA ASN A 78 -6.42 -15.94 -15.82
C ASN A 78 -7.46 -16.47 -14.82
N LEU A 79 -8.53 -17.06 -15.32
CA LEU A 79 -9.63 -17.60 -14.50
C LEU A 79 -9.18 -18.66 -13.48
N LYS A 80 -8.17 -19.48 -13.80
CA LYS A 80 -7.61 -20.45 -12.83
C LYS A 80 -6.94 -19.73 -11.64
N MET A 81 -6.29 -18.60 -11.87
CA MET A 81 -5.70 -17.80 -10.79
C MET A 81 -6.77 -17.16 -9.92
N VAL A 82 -7.87 -16.67 -10.53
CA VAL A 82 -9.04 -16.16 -9.81
C VAL A 82 -9.64 -17.28 -8.93
N GLU A 83 -9.85 -18.45 -9.48
CA GLU A 83 -10.39 -19.60 -8.73
C GLU A 83 -9.46 -20.00 -7.58
N ASN A 84 -8.16 -20.09 -7.84
CA ASN A 84 -7.16 -20.48 -6.85
C ASN A 84 -7.10 -19.49 -5.67
N ILE A 85 -7.07 -18.18 -5.94
CA ILE A 85 -7.02 -17.19 -4.85
C ILE A 85 -8.31 -17.20 -4.04
N ARG A 86 -9.48 -17.32 -4.67
CA ARG A 86 -10.77 -17.45 -3.97
C ARG A 86 -10.84 -18.70 -3.11
N LYS A 87 -10.39 -19.86 -3.61
CA LYS A 87 -10.31 -21.11 -2.85
C LYS A 87 -9.43 -20.97 -1.60
N LYS A 88 -8.33 -20.23 -1.68
CA LYS A 88 -7.46 -19.97 -0.51
C LYS A 88 -8.20 -19.19 0.58
N PHE A 89 -8.93 -18.14 0.23
CA PHE A 89 -9.77 -17.40 1.18
C PHE A 89 -10.94 -18.24 1.70
N GLN A 90 -11.56 -19.06 0.86
CA GLN A 90 -12.66 -19.97 1.27
C GLN A 90 -12.19 -21.01 2.30
N LYS A 91 -10.96 -21.56 2.18
CA LYS A 91 -10.38 -22.43 3.20
C LYS A 91 -10.32 -21.78 4.58
N ASN A 92 -10.16 -20.46 4.61
CA ASN A 92 -10.19 -19.65 5.82
C ASN A 92 -11.60 -19.16 6.18
N GLY A 93 -12.65 -19.71 5.58
CA GLY A 93 -14.05 -19.39 5.88
C GLY A 93 -14.53 -18.05 5.33
N ILE A 94 -13.87 -17.49 4.32
CA ILE A 94 -14.31 -16.26 3.64
C ILE A 94 -15.12 -16.62 2.40
N SER A 95 -16.35 -16.10 2.31
CA SER A 95 -17.20 -16.27 1.12
C SER A 95 -16.54 -15.68 -0.13
N ALA A 96 -16.67 -16.36 -1.26
CA ALA A 96 -16.12 -15.92 -2.54
C ALA A 96 -16.63 -14.54 -2.98
N GLU A 97 -17.84 -14.17 -2.57
CA GLU A 97 -18.49 -12.88 -2.85
C GLU A 97 -17.79 -11.69 -2.17
N LYS A 98 -17.08 -11.95 -1.06
CA LYS A 98 -16.27 -10.94 -0.40
C LYS A 98 -14.97 -10.64 -1.16
N ILE A 99 -14.54 -11.49 -2.10
CA ILE A 99 -13.29 -11.35 -2.85
C ILE A 99 -13.59 -10.87 -4.27
N ILE A 100 -13.45 -9.57 -4.48
CA ILE A 100 -13.54 -8.93 -5.79
C ILE A 100 -12.19 -9.11 -6.48
N THR A 101 -12.20 -9.53 -7.73
CA THR A 101 -10.98 -9.76 -8.51
C THR A 101 -11.07 -9.04 -9.84
N GLU A 102 -10.00 -8.35 -10.23
CA GLU A 102 -9.91 -7.69 -11.52
C GLU A 102 -8.50 -7.85 -12.10
N GLY A 103 -8.43 -8.12 -13.39
CA GLY A 103 -7.20 -8.26 -14.14
C GLY A 103 -6.57 -6.93 -14.55
N ARG A 104 -5.89 -6.93 -15.70
CA ARG A 104 -5.18 -5.76 -16.23
C ARG A 104 -6.16 -4.65 -16.64
N SER A 105 -5.82 -3.41 -16.35
CA SER A 105 -6.43 -2.24 -16.99
C SER A 105 -5.75 -1.95 -18.33
N LYS A 106 -6.46 -1.33 -19.24
CA LYS A 106 -5.93 -0.96 -20.57
C LYS A 106 -4.88 0.16 -20.46
N THR A 107 -5.08 1.09 -19.55
CA THR A 107 -4.20 2.25 -19.34
C THR A 107 -3.82 2.39 -17.86
N ARG A 108 -2.74 3.14 -17.58
CA ARG A 108 -2.34 3.49 -16.22
C ARG A 108 -3.39 4.37 -15.54
N GLU A 109 -4.05 5.25 -16.30
CA GLU A 109 -5.12 6.10 -15.78
C GLU A 109 -6.30 5.26 -15.29
N GLU A 110 -6.78 4.30 -16.08
CA GLU A 110 -7.83 3.37 -15.65
C GLU A 110 -7.45 2.58 -14.40
N MET A 111 -6.20 2.13 -14.32
CA MET A 111 -5.69 1.41 -13.15
C MET A 111 -5.71 2.31 -11.91
N LEU A 112 -5.21 3.54 -12.00
CA LEU A 112 -5.21 4.48 -10.87
C LEU A 112 -6.63 4.85 -10.43
N LYS A 113 -7.59 5.02 -11.36
CA LYS A 113 -9.02 5.28 -11.03
C LYS A 113 -9.62 4.17 -10.15
N LYS A 114 -9.10 2.93 -10.21
CA LYS A 114 -9.59 1.83 -9.36
C LYS A 114 -9.32 2.03 -7.88
N TYR A 115 -8.29 2.80 -7.51
CA TYR A 115 -8.06 3.18 -6.11
C TYR A 115 -9.21 4.00 -5.51
N ASN A 116 -10.03 4.69 -6.34
CA ASN A 116 -11.23 5.38 -5.86
C ASN A 116 -12.33 4.42 -5.37
N GLN A 117 -12.22 3.11 -5.63
CA GLN A 117 -13.19 2.11 -5.22
C GLN A 117 -12.82 1.44 -3.88
N ILE A 118 -11.63 1.73 -3.33
CA ILE A 118 -11.16 1.14 -2.09
C ILE A 118 -11.02 2.19 -0.99
N ASP A 119 -11.28 1.75 0.24
CA ASP A 119 -11.20 2.59 1.43
C ASP A 119 -9.81 2.55 2.07
N ILE A 120 -9.23 1.36 2.12
CA ILE A 120 -7.95 1.08 2.76
C ILE A 120 -7.15 0.13 1.87
N ALA A 121 -5.91 0.50 1.56
CA ALA A 121 -4.97 -0.39 0.88
C ALA A 121 -4.26 -1.28 1.90
N LEU A 122 -4.30 -2.60 1.69
CA LEU A 122 -3.58 -3.58 2.50
C LEU A 122 -2.25 -3.92 1.83
N ASP A 123 -1.17 -3.61 2.53
CA ASP A 123 0.18 -3.92 2.07
C ASP A 123 0.54 -5.37 2.41
N PRO A 124 0.98 -6.20 1.44
CA PRO A 124 1.36 -7.58 1.72
C PRO A 124 2.69 -7.65 2.50
N PHE A 125 2.89 -8.75 3.21
CA PHE A 125 4.08 -8.99 4.01
C PHE A 125 4.58 -10.44 3.87
N PRO A 126 5.86 -10.73 4.08
CA PRO A 126 6.94 -9.82 4.46
C PRO A 126 7.44 -8.94 3.31
N TYR A 127 6.98 -9.13 2.08
CA TYR A 127 7.40 -8.37 0.91
C TYR A 127 6.35 -7.29 0.58
N SER A 128 6.60 -6.07 1.03
CA SER A 128 5.73 -4.91 0.84
C SER A 128 5.57 -4.51 -0.64
N GLY A 129 4.53 -3.75 -0.93
CA GLY A 129 4.41 -3.00 -2.17
C GLY A 129 5.49 -1.92 -2.28
N VAL A 130 5.79 -1.50 -3.52
CA VAL A 130 6.60 -0.32 -3.80
C VAL A 130 5.73 0.65 -4.59
N THR A 131 5.69 0.51 -5.91
CA THR A 131 4.87 1.35 -6.81
C THR A 131 3.40 1.38 -6.37
N THR A 132 2.81 0.23 -6.08
CA THR A 132 1.41 0.12 -5.64
C THR A 132 1.13 0.82 -4.32
N SER A 133 2.10 0.84 -3.40
CA SER A 133 1.98 1.53 -2.11
C SER A 133 2.10 3.04 -2.28
N PHE A 134 2.99 3.52 -3.14
CA PHE A 134 3.05 4.93 -3.55
C PHE A 134 1.75 5.36 -4.27
N GLU A 135 1.26 4.56 -5.21
CA GLU A 135 0.04 4.86 -5.96
C GLU A 135 -1.20 4.91 -5.07
N SER A 136 -1.29 4.03 -4.05
CA SER A 136 -2.41 4.07 -3.10
C SER A 136 -2.46 5.40 -2.35
N VAL A 137 -1.34 5.82 -1.75
CA VAL A 137 -1.30 7.09 -1.00
C VAL A 137 -1.43 8.29 -1.93
N TRP A 138 -0.88 8.22 -3.17
CA TRP A 138 -1.08 9.24 -4.20
C TRP A 138 -2.56 9.46 -4.50
N MET A 139 -3.32 8.37 -4.59
CA MET A 139 -4.78 8.41 -4.83
C MET A 139 -5.61 8.72 -3.58
N GLY A 140 -4.95 9.07 -2.46
CA GLY A 140 -5.60 9.38 -1.20
C GLY A 140 -6.09 8.15 -0.43
N VAL A 141 -5.68 6.96 -0.81
CA VAL A 141 -6.07 5.72 -0.12
C VAL A 141 -5.05 5.43 0.99
N PRO A 142 -5.45 5.43 2.27
CA PRO A 142 -4.55 5.12 3.36
C PRO A 142 -3.98 3.71 3.23
N LEU A 143 -2.67 3.61 3.41
CA LEU A 143 -1.92 2.36 3.29
C LEU A 143 -1.78 1.72 4.67
N TYR A 144 -2.33 0.52 4.87
CA TYR A 144 -2.21 -0.22 6.12
C TYR A 144 -1.10 -1.27 6.02
N VAL A 145 -0.12 -1.17 6.91
CA VAL A 145 1.12 -1.95 6.82
C VAL A 145 1.43 -2.73 8.09
N LEU A 146 2.06 -3.88 7.94
CA LEU A 146 2.68 -4.63 9.03
C LEU A 146 4.19 -4.36 9.03
N ASN A 147 4.69 -3.79 10.13
CA ASN A 147 6.12 -3.57 10.31
C ASN A 147 6.88 -4.89 10.38
N GLY A 148 7.99 -4.97 9.70
CA GLY A 148 8.87 -6.14 9.68
C GLY A 148 10.32 -5.79 9.99
N ASN A 149 11.19 -6.83 9.97
CA ASN A 149 12.57 -6.71 10.42
C ASN A 149 13.59 -6.54 9.29
N ASN A 150 13.17 -6.61 8.03
CA ASN A 150 14.07 -6.49 6.89
C ASN A 150 13.67 -5.31 5.99
N PHE A 151 14.56 -4.94 5.07
CA PHE A 151 14.37 -3.82 4.15
C PHE A 151 13.04 -3.91 3.38
N TYR A 152 12.75 -5.06 2.78
CA TYR A 152 11.55 -5.25 1.95
C TYR A 152 10.24 -5.15 2.74
N SER A 153 10.26 -5.49 4.01
CA SER A 153 9.09 -5.43 4.89
C SER A 153 8.84 -4.05 5.52
N ARG A 154 9.72 -3.08 5.26
CA ARG A 154 9.66 -1.74 5.84
C ARG A 154 9.39 -0.63 4.81
N ILE A 155 9.13 -1.00 3.57
CA ILE A 155 8.87 -0.01 2.50
C ILE A 155 7.61 0.80 2.80
N GLY A 156 6.47 0.14 3.04
CA GLY A 156 5.23 0.79 3.40
C GLY A 156 5.32 1.56 4.73
N VAL A 157 6.11 1.06 5.69
CA VAL A 157 6.43 1.79 6.93
C VAL A 157 7.13 3.11 6.64
N SER A 158 8.12 3.10 5.74
CA SER A 158 8.84 4.32 5.34
C SER A 158 7.90 5.34 4.67
N ILE A 159 7.01 4.91 3.79
CA ILE A 159 6.00 5.75 3.17
C ILE A 159 5.11 6.40 4.23
N ASN A 160 4.53 5.60 5.13
CA ASN A 160 3.62 6.10 6.17
C ASN A 160 4.31 7.07 7.13
N LYS A 161 5.56 6.80 7.52
CA LYS A 161 6.33 7.72 8.38
C LYS A 161 6.59 9.07 7.71
N ASN A 162 6.93 9.09 6.42
CA ASN A 162 7.08 10.33 5.67
C ASN A 162 5.78 11.14 5.55
N LEU A 163 4.62 10.48 5.67
CA LEU A 163 3.30 11.11 5.64
C LEU A 163 2.73 11.41 7.03
N GLY A 164 3.46 11.10 8.12
CA GLY A 164 2.93 11.21 9.49
C GLY A 164 1.68 10.35 9.69
N MET A 165 1.69 9.12 9.15
CA MET A 165 0.61 8.14 9.21
C MET A 165 0.98 6.95 10.12
N ASP A 166 1.55 7.24 11.30
CA ASP A 166 2.07 6.21 12.22
C ASP A 166 0.98 5.27 12.74
N ASP A 167 -0.25 5.75 12.92
CA ASP A 167 -1.40 4.92 13.31
C ASP A 167 -1.74 3.83 12.30
N TRP A 168 -1.28 3.97 11.06
CA TRP A 168 -1.48 3.02 9.96
C TRP A 168 -0.36 1.97 9.88
N ILE A 169 0.50 1.92 10.89
CA ILE A 169 1.59 0.96 11.02
C ILE A 169 1.28 0.03 12.20
N ALA A 170 1.12 -1.25 11.92
CA ALA A 170 0.99 -2.29 12.94
C ALA A 170 2.34 -2.93 13.25
N ASN A 171 2.61 -3.21 14.53
CA ASN A 171 3.90 -3.74 14.98
C ASN A 171 3.98 -5.26 14.93
N ASN A 172 2.84 -5.94 14.97
CA ASN A 172 2.74 -7.40 14.89
C ASN A 172 1.34 -7.80 14.39
N LYS A 173 1.12 -9.09 14.09
CA LYS A 173 -0.16 -9.59 13.56
C LYS A 173 -1.35 -9.32 14.49
N LYS A 174 -1.18 -9.41 15.80
CA LYS A 174 -2.24 -9.12 16.78
C LYS A 174 -2.60 -7.64 16.75
N ASP A 175 -1.60 -6.77 16.76
CA ASP A 175 -1.78 -5.32 16.61
C ASP A 175 -2.45 -4.98 15.27
N TYR A 176 -2.04 -5.66 14.18
CA TYR A 176 -2.64 -5.52 12.85
C TYR A 176 -4.14 -5.81 12.87
N SER A 177 -4.55 -6.95 13.42
CA SER A 177 -5.98 -7.31 13.52
C SER A 177 -6.78 -6.44 14.50
N THR A 178 -6.12 -5.79 15.46
CA THR A 178 -6.81 -4.94 16.45
C THR A 178 -6.95 -3.49 15.96
N LYS A 179 -5.89 -2.91 15.44
CA LYS A 179 -5.90 -1.53 14.93
C LYS A 179 -6.88 -1.35 13.78
N ILE A 180 -6.98 -2.32 12.87
CA ILE A 180 -7.86 -2.21 11.71
C ILE A 180 -9.33 -2.04 12.12
N LEU A 181 -9.76 -2.67 13.23
CA LEU A 181 -11.12 -2.51 13.74
C LEU A 181 -11.41 -1.06 14.14
N LYS A 182 -10.45 -0.42 14.82
CA LYS A 182 -10.55 1.00 15.17
C LYS A 182 -10.60 1.89 13.94
N LEU A 183 -9.73 1.61 12.95
CA LEU A 183 -9.63 2.40 11.72
C LEU A 183 -10.89 2.28 10.83
N THR A 184 -11.65 1.19 10.96
CA THR A 184 -12.86 0.92 10.16
C THR A 184 -14.17 1.18 10.90
N SER A 185 -14.14 1.55 12.17
CA SER A 185 -15.34 1.74 13.00
C SER A 185 -16.12 3.01 12.68
N ASP A 186 -15.49 4.02 12.09
CA ASP A 186 -16.10 5.31 11.72
C ASP A 186 -15.77 5.70 10.28
N PHE A 187 -16.77 5.63 9.40
CA PHE A 187 -16.62 5.97 7.98
C PHE A 187 -16.37 7.47 7.75
N ASN A 188 -16.89 8.34 8.63
CA ASN A 188 -16.61 9.78 8.54
C ASN A 188 -15.16 10.08 8.87
N GLN A 189 -14.62 9.45 9.93
CA GLN A 189 -13.22 9.56 10.29
C GLN A 189 -12.31 9.02 9.18
N LEU A 190 -12.68 7.89 8.57
CA LEU A 190 -11.94 7.31 7.44
C LEU A 190 -11.96 8.25 6.22
N SER A 191 -13.10 8.86 5.94
CA SER A 191 -13.24 9.87 4.88
C SER A 191 -12.38 11.10 5.14
N GLN A 192 -12.36 11.60 6.38
CA GLN A 192 -11.51 12.71 6.77
C GLN A 192 -10.02 12.35 6.65
N THR A 193 -9.64 11.14 7.02
CA THR A 193 -8.28 10.61 6.83
C THR A 193 -7.88 10.66 5.36
N ARG A 194 -8.76 10.19 4.47
CA ARG A 194 -8.53 10.22 3.01
C ARG A 194 -8.28 11.65 2.51
N LYS A 195 -9.14 12.59 2.89
CA LYS A 195 -9.00 14.01 2.53
C LYS A 195 -7.69 14.61 3.04
N CYS A 196 -7.35 14.37 4.30
CA CYS A 196 -6.08 14.83 4.88
C CYS A 196 -4.87 14.20 4.19
N LEU A 197 -4.94 12.91 3.81
CA LEU A 197 -3.86 12.21 3.13
C LEU A 197 -3.56 12.83 1.76
N ILE A 198 -4.58 13.21 0.98
CA ILE A 198 -4.38 13.90 -0.31
C ILE A 198 -3.53 15.18 -0.11
N ASN A 199 -3.87 16.00 0.87
CA ASN A 199 -3.13 17.23 1.17
C ASN A 199 -1.69 16.94 1.64
N LYS A 200 -1.50 15.92 2.50
CA LYS A 200 -0.18 15.49 2.95
C LYS A 200 0.70 15.02 1.81
N VAL A 201 0.15 14.26 0.87
CA VAL A 201 0.86 13.74 -0.31
C VAL A 201 1.30 14.89 -1.21
N ASP A 202 0.46 15.87 -1.44
CA ASP A 202 0.76 17.01 -2.31
C ASP A 202 1.93 17.86 -1.78
N SER A 203 2.09 17.93 -0.46
CA SER A 203 3.19 18.64 0.22
C SER A 203 4.38 17.77 0.61
N SER A 204 4.32 16.46 0.35
CA SER A 204 5.36 15.52 0.76
C SER A 204 6.52 15.43 -0.23
N THR A 205 7.70 15.04 0.27
CA THR A 205 8.89 14.76 -0.55
C THR A 205 8.83 13.43 -1.30
N LEU A 206 7.80 12.60 -1.06
CA LEU A 206 7.66 11.27 -1.65
C LEU A 206 7.55 11.29 -3.19
N PHE A 207 7.05 12.41 -3.73
CA PHE A 207 6.81 12.59 -5.17
C PHE A 207 7.63 13.74 -5.76
N ASP A 208 8.61 14.25 -5.02
CA ASP A 208 9.55 15.28 -5.47
C ASP A 208 10.78 14.61 -6.09
N SER A 209 10.71 14.32 -7.40
CA SER A 209 11.79 13.69 -8.13
C SER A 209 13.04 14.55 -8.26
N SER A 210 12.91 15.87 -8.26
CA SER A 210 14.04 16.80 -8.31
C SER A 210 14.83 16.75 -7.00
N LEU A 211 14.16 16.90 -5.88
CA LEU A 211 14.79 16.78 -4.55
C LEU A 211 15.43 15.40 -4.34
N PHE A 212 14.76 14.34 -4.80
CA PHE A 212 15.31 12.98 -4.74
C PHE A 212 16.61 12.87 -5.55
N ALA A 213 16.62 13.37 -6.79
CA ALA A 213 17.79 13.35 -7.67
C ALA A 213 18.96 14.14 -7.07
N ASP A 214 18.70 15.32 -6.52
CA ASP A 214 19.72 16.15 -5.86
C ASP A 214 20.35 15.44 -4.65
N ASN A 215 19.51 14.83 -3.80
CA ASN A 215 19.99 14.07 -2.65
C ASN A 215 20.81 12.85 -3.07
N PHE A 216 20.35 12.13 -4.09
CA PHE A 216 21.07 10.98 -4.63
C PHE A 216 22.42 11.38 -5.23
N ASN A 217 22.46 12.44 -6.04
CA ASN A 217 23.70 12.97 -6.62
C ASN A 217 24.71 13.40 -5.53
N LYS A 218 24.26 14.08 -4.47
CA LYS A 218 25.11 14.45 -3.33
C LYS A 218 25.78 13.24 -2.68
N ILE A 219 25.05 12.12 -2.57
CA ILE A 219 25.61 10.88 -2.01
C ILE A 219 26.63 10.27 -2.98
N LEU A 220 26.33 10.23 -4.28
CA LEU A 220 27.25 9.71 -5.29
C LEU A 220 28.57 10.51 -5.30
N TRP A 221 28.50 11.85 -5.24
CA TRP A 221 29.70 12.71 -5.16
C TRP A 221 30.53 12.42 -3.91
N LYS A 222 29.92 12.29 -2.76
CA LYS A 222 30.62 11.92 -1.50
C LYS A 222 31.35 10.56 -1.60
N ILE A 223 30.74 9.58 -2.28
CA ILE A 223 31.39 8.28 -2.52
C ILE A 223 32.59 8.47 -3.45
N TRP A 224 32.40 9.20 -4.53
CA TRP A 224 33.47 9.45 -5.51
C TRP A 224 34.64 10.16 -4.88
N GLU A 225 34.44 11.26 -4.17
CA GLU A 225 35.49 11.98 -3.44
C GLU A 225 36.25 11.05 -2.49
N LYS A 226 35.56 10.27 -1.69
CA LYS A 226 36.18 9.29 -0.77
C LYS A 226 36.99 8.21 -1.50
N PHE A 227 36.59 7.85 -2.72
CA PHE A 227 37.30 6.87 -3.52
C PHE A 227 38.54 7.45 -4.15
N THR A 228 38.50 8.70 -4.63
CA THR A 228 39.61 9.37 -5.35
C THR A 228 40.67 9.98 -4.42
N THR A 229 40.33 10.22 -3.14
CA THR A 229 41.27 10.76 -2.14
C THR A 229 41.98 9.68 -1.32
N LYS A 230 41.86 8.42 -1.71
CA LYS A 230 42.66 7.29 -1.21
C LYS A 230 43.83 7.02 -2.13
#